data_b40bd1b7e8a033bf79af88906df19619
#
_entry.id   b40bd1b7e8a033bf79af88906df19619
#
_cell.length_a   1.000
_cell.length_b   1.000
_cell.length_c   1.000
_cell.angle_alpha   90.00
_cell.angle_beta   90.00
_cell.angle_gamma   90.00
#
_symmetry.space_group_name_H-M   'P 1'
#
loop_
_entity.id
_entity.type
_entity.pdbx_description
1 polymer ?
#
loop_
_entity_poly.entity_id
_entity_poly.type
_entity_poly.pdbx_seq_one_letter_code
_entity_poly.pdbx_strand_id
1 'polypeptide(L)'
;MRISRISPLPILLLRTSGCILVSACLAASTQLPPNEVKITVDGSYRHITANGIPDHTPGQFPNRHNPNIIGPQSYDYKVPLQPKLAEKPVAYHMQPFGIAVNGVVLDPFAAEWWQGNPASGWQYEPHGGAIDLGLDSSNAHVQPNGAYHYHGIPNGLLEKLGGDKPKVVLLGWAADGFPIYGPWGFSEAKNTGSALKKLTSSYAIKQGERPAGSPGGKYDGAFVQDYEYVEGTGDLDASNGRFGITPEFPEGTYYYVLTAEYPFVPRQFAGTPDASFQRRGPPGGGGFGPPGRGRRGGPGMGPPPGPPGPPGFLPRPPF
;
A
#
# COMPACT_ATOMS: atom_id res chain seq x y z
N MET A 1 -64.94 -78.86 -25.19
CA MET A 1 -63.54 -78.45 -25.28
C MET A 1 -63.44 -77.01 -24.80
N ARG A 2 -63.11 -76.75 -23.53
CA ARG A 2 -63.06 -75.43 -22.89
C ARG A 2 -61.61 -74.97 -22.85
N ILE A 3 -61.33 -73.86 -23.50
CA ILE A 3 -60.02 -73.22 -23.49
C ILE A 3 -60.00 -72.21 -22.33
N SER A 4 -59.17 -72.47 -21.32
CA SER A 4 -58.91 -71.55 -20.19
C SER A 4 -58.05 -70.38 -20.67
N ARG A 5 -58.49 -69.14 -20.40
CA ARG A 5 -57.70 -67.90 -20.59
C ARG A 5 -56.89 -67.64 -19.32
N ILE A 6 -55.59 -67.50 -19.51
CA ILE A 6 -54.62 -67.09 -18.49
C ILE A 6 -54.57 -65.56 -18.52
N SER A 7 -54.86 -64.92 -17.41
CA SER A 7 -54.73 -63.46 -17.21
C SER A 7 -53.26 -63.11 -16.86
N PRO A 8 -52.70 -62.04 -17.40
CA PRO A 8 -51.38 -61.59 -16.97
C PRO A 8 -51.44 -60.73 -15.70
N LEU A 9 -50.48 -60.98 -14.77
CA LEU A 9 -50.24 -60.16 -13.57
C LEU A 9 -49.76 -58.76 -13.94
N PRO A 10 -50.09 -57.72 -13.16
CA PRO A 10 -49.57 -56.39 -13.36
C PRO A 10 -48.16 -56.25 -12.73
N ILE A 11 -47.22 -55.75 -13.53
CA ILE A 11 -45.88 -55.38 -13.11
C ILE A 11 -45.98 -54.04 -12.32
N LEU A 12 -45.66 -54.09 -11.05
CA LEU A 12 -45.57 -52.95 -10.16
C LEU A 12 -44.22 -52.24 -10.36
N LEU A 13 -44.24 -51.10 -11.14
CA LEU A 13 -43.07 -50.27 -11.28
C LEU A 13 -42.85 -49.44 -9.98
N LEU A 14 -41.85 -49.80 -9.21
CA LEU A 14 -41.39 -49.03 -8.06
C LEU A 14 -40.61 -47.78 -8.61
N ARG A 15 -41.24 -46.60 -8.55
CA ARG A 15 -40.55 -45.33 -8.82
C ARG A 15 -39.76 -44.93 -7.57
N THR A 16 -38.46 -45.08 -7.56
CA THR A 16 -37.56 -44.47 -6.58
C THR A 16 -37.38 -42.99 -6.91
N SER A 17 -38.07 -42.14 -6.18
CA SER A 17 -37.82 -40.69 -6.20
C SER A 17 -36.49 -40.43 -5.49
N GLY A 18 -35.41 -40.28 -6.24
CA GLY A 18 -34.14 -39.78 -5.72
C GLY A 18 -34.26 -38.29 -5.37
N CYS A 19 -34.30 -37.98 -4.08
CA CYS A 19 -34.20 -36.61 -3.60
C CYS A 19 -32.74 -36.14 -3.79
N ILE A 20 -32.46 -35.37 -4.81
CA ILE A 20 -31.17 -34.66 -4.98
C ILE A 20 -31.17 -33.50 -3.99
N LEU A 21 -30.52 -33.68 -2.85
CA LEU A 21 -30.17 -32.59 -1.94
C LEU A 21 -29.10 -31.73 -2.62
N VAL A 22 -29.52 -30.66 -3.31
CA VAL A 22 -28.63 -29.60 -3.73
C VAL A 22 -28.24 -28.82 -2.47
N SER A 23 -27.08 -29.15 -1.87
CA SER A 23 -26.44 -28.31 -0.86
C SER A 23 -26.04 -27.00 -1.54
N ALA A 24 -26.89 -25.98 -1.45
CA ALA A 24 -26.50 -24.62 -1.72
C ALA A 24 -25.49 -24.21 -0.64
N CYS A 25 -24.20 -24.26 -0.95
CA CYS A 25 -23.20 -23.51 -0.21
C CYS A 25 -23.52 -22.01 -0.38
N LEU A 26 -24.28 -21.47 0.56
CA LEU A 26 -24.33 -20.02 0.77
C LEU A 26 -22.92 -19.61 1.18
N ALA A 27 -22.14 -19.09 0.22
CA ALA A 27 -20.98 -18.28 0.53
C ALA A 27 -21.50 -17.08 1.32
N ALA A 28 -21.34 -17.11 2.64
CA ALA A 28 -21.58 -15.94 3.48
C ALA A 28 -20.66 -14.85 2.93
N SER A 29 -21.22 -13.86 2.27
CA SER A 29 -20.51 -12.61 1.99
C SER A 29 -20.20 -12.03 3.37
N THR A 30 -18.97 -12.15 3.82
CA THR A 30 -18.50 -11.48 5.03
C THR A 30 -18.54 -9.99 4.72
N GLN A 31 -19.66 -9.37 5.07
CA GLN A 31 -19.80 -7.92 4.96
C GLN A 31 -18.72 -7.29 5.84
N LEU A 32 -17.94 -6.36 5.24
CA LEU A 32 -16.94 -5.62 6.01
C LEU A 32 -17.62 -4.89 7.18
N PRO A 33 -16.95 -4.78 8.32
CA PRO A 33 -17.44 -3.91 9.38
C PRO A 33 -17.60 -2.47 8.87
N PRO A 34 -18.45 -1.66 9.47
CA PRO A 34 -18.60 -0.27 9.08
C PRO A 34 -17.25 0.48 9.23
N ASN A 35 -17.04 1.47 8.39
CA ASN A 35 -15.94 2.42 8.56
C ASN A 35 -16.13 3.19 9.87
N GLU A 36 -15.08 3.25 10.68
CA GLU A 36 -15.04 4.03 11.92
C GLU A 36 -13.83 4.94 11.88
N VAL A 37 -14.08 6.24 11.83
CA VAL A 37 -13.05 7.26 11.93
C VAL A 37 -13.53 8.40 12.83
N LYS A 38 -12.68 8.84 13.73
CA LYS A 38 -12.92 9.99 14.59
C LYS A 38 -11.73 10.92 14.50
N ILE A 39 -11.99 12.17 14.15
CA ILE A 39 -10.99 13.23 14.07
C ILE A 39 -11.34 14.30 15.08
N THR A 40 -10.44 14.56 16.03
CA THR A 40 -10.60 15.59 17.07
C THR A 40 -9.36 16.47 17.12
N VAL A 41 -9.55 17.68 17.61
CA VAL A 41 -8.44 18.60 17.88
C VAL A 41 -8.25 18.70 19.38
N ASP A 42 -7.02 18.49 19.84
CA ASP A 42 -6.62 18.62 21.22
C ASP A 42 -5.22 19.27 21.30
N GLY A 43 -5.16 20.43 21.92
CA GLY A 43 -3.93 21.22 21.99
C GLY A 43 -3.37 21.55 20.61
N SER A 44 -2.15 21.09 20.34
CA SER A 44 -1.44 21.34 19.08
C SER A 44 -1.59 20.24 18.05
N TYR A 45 -2.47 19.27 18.30
CA TYR A 45 -2.60 18.09 17.46
C TYR A 45 -4.04 17.86 16.99
N ARG A 46 -4.15 17.30 15.78
CA ARG A 46 -5.32 16.56 15.32
C ARG A 46 -5.10 15.11 15.70
N HIS A 47 -5.98 14.56 16.52
CA HIS A 47 -6.03 13.13 16.85
C HIS A 47 -6.95 12.42 15.88
N ILE A 48 -6.47 11.35 15.27
CA ILE A 48 -7.22 10.53 14.31
C ILE A 48 -7.22 9.10 14.81
N THR A 49 -8.36 8.64 15.32
CA THR A 49 -8.58 7.23 15.62
C THR A 49 -9.41 6.60 14.50
N ALA A 50 -9.01 5.42 14.02
CA ALA A 50 -9.70 4.78 12.92
C ALA A 50 -9.52 3.26 12.93
N ASN A 51 -10.50 2.55 12.33
CA ASN A 51 -10.41 1.11 12.14
C ASN A 51 -9.82 0.70 10.78
N GLY A 52 -9.43 1.64 9.91
CA GLY A 52 -8.79 1.36 8.62
C GLY A 52 -9.69 0.66 7.59
N ILE A 53 -10.98 0.52 7.86
CA ILE A 53 -11.94 0.00 6.89
C ILE A 53 -12.31 1.13 5.92
N PRO A 54 -12.23 0.93 4.59
CA PRO A 54 -12.61 1.97 3.63
C PRO A 54 -14.10 2.28 3.72
N ASP A 55 -14.47 3.53 3.47
CA ASP A 55 -15.85 4.02 3.44
C ASP A 55 -16.43 4.08 2.02
N HIS A 56 -15.71 3.52 1.06
CA HIS A 56 -16.11 3.25 -0.31
C HIS A 56 -16.05 1.74 -0.58
N THR A 57 -16.58 1.29 -1.70
CA THR A 57 -16.50 -0.12 -2.09
C THR A 57 -15.06 -0.48 -2.48
N PRO A 58 -14.36 -1.32 -1.70
CA PRO A 58 -13.05 -1.82 -2.10
C PRO A 58 -13.18 -2.90 -3.19
N GLY A 59 -12.06 -3.25 -3.81
CA GLY A 59 -11.98 -4.44 -4.64
C GLY A 59 -12.22 -5.73 -3.86
N GLN A 60 -12.31 -6.83 -4.60
CA GLN A 60 -12.44 -8.14 -3.97
C GLN A 60 -11.11 -8.56 -3.33
N PHE A 61 -11.15 -8.88 -2.05
CA PHE A 61 -10.05 -9.47 -1.29
C PHE A 61 -10.56 -10.68 -0.48
N PRO A 62 -9.83 -11.84 -0.50
CA PRO A 62 -8.59 -12.06 -1.25
C PRO A 62 -8.81 -12.07 -2.77
N ASN A 63 -7.73 -11.78 -3.51
CA ASN A 63 -7.72 -11.91 -4.97
C ASN A 63 -6.48 -12.72 -5.43
N ARG A 64 -6.34 -12.92 -6.76
CA ARG A 64 -5.29 -13.77 -7.33
C ARG A 64 -3.87 -13.35 -6.88
N HIS A 65 -3.61 -12.06 -6.69
CA HIS A 65 -2.29 -11.51 -6.44
C HIS A 65 -2.14 -10.97 -5.01
N ASN A 66 -3.27 -10.92 -4.26
CA ASN A 66 -3.28 -10.55 -2.84
C ASN A 66 -4.16 -11.52 -2.04
N PRO A 67 -3.55 -12.47 -1.29
CA PRO A 67 -4.30 -13.52 -0.58
C PRO A 67 -4.91 -13.03 0.74
N ASN A 68 -4.73 -11.78 1.12
CA ASN A 68 -5.12 -11.26 2.42
C ASN A 68 -6.59 -10.79 2.41
N ILE A 69 -7.21 -10.80 3.58
CA ILE A 69 -8.60 -10.37 3.80
C ILE A 69 -8.57 -9.03 4.53
N ILE A 70 -9.42 -8.09 4.12
CA ILE A 70 -9.58 -6.81 4.82
C ILE A 70 -10.09 -7.07 6.24
N GLY A 71 -9.38 -6.52 7.21
CA GLY A 71 -9.72 -6.62 8.63
C GLY A 71 -9.54 -5.28 9.36
N PRO A 72 -10.33 -5.05 10.42
CA PRO A 72 -10.24 -3.80 11.18
C PRO A 72 -8.87 -3.68 11.87
N GLN A 73 -8.40 -2.45 11.91
CA GLN A 73 -7.17 -2.01 12.59
C GLN A 73 -7.54 -1.18 13.82
N SER A 74 -6.53 -0.81 14.59
CA SER A 74 -6.68 0.14 15.71
C SER A 74 -5.65 1.25 15.54
N TYR A 75 -5.98 2.24 14.73
CA TYR A 75 -5.12 3.39 14.52
C TYR A 75 -5.41 4.49 15.54
N ASP A 76 -4.33 5.11 16.03
CA ASP A 76 -4.35 6.28 16.90
C ASP A 76 -3.15 7.15 16.53
N TYR A 77 -3.40 8.12 15.64
CA TYR A 77 -2.38 8.99 15.09
C TYR A 77 -2.52 10.43 15.61
N LYS A 78 -1.38 11.06 15.81
CA LYS A 78 -1.27 12.49 16.13
C LYS A 78 -0.69 13.21 14.93
N VAL A 79 -1.43 14.19 14.45
CA VAL A 79 -1.03 15.01 13.30
C VAL A 79 -0.87 16.45 13.78
N PRO A 80 0.32 17.06 13.67
CA PRO A 80 0.51 18.45 14.05
C PRO A 80 -0.45 19.40 13.33
N LEU A 81 -1.07 20.33 14.08
CA LEU A 81 -1.96 21.35 13.50
C LEU A 81 -1.19 22.49 12.83
N GLN A 82 0.03 22.73 13.28
CA GLN A 82 0.92 23.76 12.76
C GLN A 82 2.22 23.10 12.27
N PRO A 83 2.17 22.39 11.13
CA PRO A 83 3.34 21.73 10.58
C PRO A 83 4.41 22.75 10.20
N LYS A 84 5.67 22.34 10.32
CA LYS A 84 6.83 23.17 9.95
C LYS A 84 7.69 22.43 8.96
N LEU A 85 8.15 23.14 7.95
CA LEU A 85 9.16 22.61 7.03
C LEU A 85 10.44 22.30 7.82
N ALA A 86 11.03 21.16 7.57
CA ALA A 86 12.36 20.82 8.03
C ALA A 86 13.42 21.56 7.20
N GLU A 87 14.62 21.71 7.71
CA GLU A 87 15.74 22.30 6.95
C GLU A 87 16.05 21.51 5.68
N LYS A 88 15.83 20.20 5.73
CA LYS A 88 15.95 19.28 4.58
C LYS A 88 14.81 18.29 4.65
N PRO A 89 14.34 17.79 3.49
CA PRO A 89 13.35 16.73 3.48
C PRO A 89 13.78 15.53 4.31
N VAL A 90 12.84 14.97 5.06
CA VAL A 90 13.07 13.82 5.92
C VAL A 90 12.75 12.54 5.16
N ALA A 91 13.73 11.65 5.10
CA ALA A 91 13.56 10.37 4.41
C ALA A 91 12.43 9.55 5.04
N TYR A 92 11.68 8.88 4.19
CA TYR A 92 10.65 7.94 4.59
C TYR A 92 11.28 6.62 5.10
N HIS A 93 10.72 6.07 6.18
CA HIS A 93 11.24 4.86 6.84
C HIS A 93 10.16 3.78 7.02
N MET A 94 9.53 3.32 5.93
CA MET A 94 8.58 2.19 5.93
C MET A 94 7.44 2.31 6.98
N GLN A 95 7.04 3.50 7.34
CA GLN A 95 5.88 3.84 8.15
C GLN A 95 4.75 4.31 7.22
N PRO A 96 3.48 4.44 7.64
CA PRO A 96 2.49 5.15 6.85
C PRO A 96 2.95 6.57 6.55
N PHE A 97 2.84 7.00 5.29
CA PHE A 97 3.12 8.39 4.91
C PHE A 97 2.11 9.35 5.55
N GLY A 98 0.88 8.91 5.63
CA GLY A 98 -0.21 9.69 6.19
C GLY A 98 -1.47 8.85 6.36
N ILE A 99 -2.53 9.52 6.75
CA ILE A 99 -3.84 8.93 6.92
C ILE A 99 -4.90 9.75 6.17
N ALA A 100 -5.73 9.08 5.40
CA ALA A 100 -6.83 9.70 4.67
C ALA A 100 -7.98 10.10 5.61
N VAL A 101 -8.86 11.00 5.16
CA VAL A 101 -10.01 11.48 5.94
C VAL A 101 -10.97 10.35 6.32
N ASN A 102 -10.95 9.23 5.61
CA ASN A 102 -11.71 8.02 5.94
C ASN A 102 -10.96 7.03 6.84
N GLY A 103 -9.79 7.40 7.37
CA GLY A 103 -9.05 6.58 8.31
C GLY A 103 -8.23 5.45 7.68
N VAL A 104 -8.12 5.37 6.36
CA VAL A 104 -7.24 4.45 5.66
C VAL A 104 -5.86 5.08 5.48
N VAL A 105 -4.79 4.34 5.70
CA VAL A 105 -3.43 4.86 5.59
C VAL A 105 -2.94 4.90 4.15
N LEU A 106 -2.01 5.81 3.88
CA LEU A 106 -1.27 5.95 2.62
C LEU A 106 0.13 5.37 2.83
N ASP A 107 0.52 4.42 1.99
CA ASP A 107 1.82 3.76 2.04
C ASP A 107 2.48 3.81 0.65
N PRO A 108 3.56 4.57 0.46
CA PRO A 108 4.14 4.76 -0.85
C PRO A 108 4.91 3.54 -1.39
N PHE A 109 5.37 2.61 -0.53
CA PHE A 109 6.30 1.57 -0.93
C PHE A 109 5.69 0.16 -0.86
N ALA A 110 6.06 -0.68 -1.83
CA ALA A 110 5.91 -2.12 -1.72
C ALA A 110 6.92 -2.71 -0.72
N ALA A 111 6.61 -3.88 -0.15
CA ALA A 111 7.57 -4.61 0.68
C ALA A 111 8.55 -5.44 -0.15
N GLU A 112 8.34 -5.53 -1.44
CA GLU A 112 9.03 -6.39 -2.38
C GLU A 112 10.31 -5.74 -2.90
N TRP A 113 11.40 -6.52 -2.85
CA TRP A 113 12.72 -6.12 -3.30
C TRP A 113 13.23 -7.06 -4.38
N TRP A 114 14.09 -6.57 -5.25
CA TRP A 114 14.75 -7.40 -6.25
C TRP A 114 15.43 -8.60 -5.60
N GLN A 115 15.16 -9.80 -6.13
CA GLN A 115 15.61 -11.09 -5.59
C GLN A 115 15.20 -11.34 -4.12
N GLY A 116 14.15 -10.66 -3.62
CA GLY A 116 13.72 -10.74 -2.22
C GLY A 116 14.75 -10.17 -1.23
N ASN A 117 15.72 -9.41 -1.69
CA ASN A 117 16.84 -8.93 -0.88
C ASN A 117 16.81 -7.40 -0.68
N PRO A 118 16.43 -6.89 0.50
CA PRO A 118 16.46 -5.46 0.80
C PRO A 118 17.85 -4.83 0.67
N ALA A 119 18.93 -5.61 0.91
CA ALA A 119 20.30 -5.13 0.75
C ALA A 119 20.71 -4.87 -0.71
N SER A 120 19.90 -5.30 -1.68
CA SER A 120 20.09 -4.96 -3.09
C SER A 120 19.96 -3.47 -3.36
N GLY A 121 19.17 -2.75 -2.53
CA GLY A 121 18.82 -1.35 -2.73
C GLY A 121 17.80 -1.11 -3.86
N TRP A 122 17.28 -2.18 -4.51
CA TRP A 122 16.31 -2.10 -5.61
C TRP A 122 14.94 -2.57 -5.14
N GLN A 123 14.06 -1.60 -4.88
CA GLN A 123 12.70 -1.84 -4.39
C GLN A 123 11.71 -1.71 -5.54
N TYR A 124 10.82 -2.69 -5.68
CA TYR A 124 9.79 -2.62 -6.71
C TYR A 124 8.83 -1.45 -6.49
N GLU A 125 8.46 -0.82 -7.60
CA GLU A 125 7.41 0.21 -7.60
C GLU A 125 6.03 -0.46 -7.67
N PRO A 126 5.09 -0.18 -6.73
CA PRO A 126 3.75 -0.76 -6.73
C PRO A 126 2.98 -0.61 -8.06
N HIS A 127 3.19 0.51 -8.76
CA HIS A 127 2.57 0.80 -10.05
C HIS A 127 3.50 0.55 -11.25
N GLY A 128 4.71 0.04 -11.01
CA GLY A 128 5.73 -0.14 -12.05
C GLY A 128 5.49 -1.32 -13.00
N GLY A 129 4.46 -2.12 -12.77
CA GLY A 129 4.07 -3.23 -13.65
C GLY A 129 4.98 -4.47 -13.61
N ALA A 130 6.11 -4.43 -12.92
CA ALA A 130 7.03 -5.57 -12.79
C ALA A 130 6.57 -6.60 -11.76
N ILE A 131 5.77 -6.19 -10.81
CA ILE A 131 5.08 -7.06 -9.84
C ILE A 131 3.60 -6.72 -9.85
N ASP A 132 2.77 -7.71 -9.55
CA ASP A 132 1.33 -7.51 -9.38
C ASP A 132 0.98 -7.74 -7.90
N LEU A 133 0.69 -6.66 -7.21
CA LEU A 133 0.32 -6.65 -5.79
C LEU A 133 -1.18 -6.87 -5.56
N GLY A 134 -1.95 -7.07 -6.62
CA GLY A 134 -3.41 -7.20 -6.55
C GLY A 134 -4.11 -5.93 -6.12
N LEU A 135 -3.60 -4.75 -6.55
CA LEU A 135 -4.23 -3.46 -6.27
C LEU A 135 -5.64 -3.41 -6.86
N ASP A 136 -6.55 -2.83 -6.12
CA ASP A 136 -7.91 -2.56 -6.59
C ASP A 136 -8.02 -1.23 -7.36
N SER A 137 -9.25 -0.88 -7.77
CA SER A 137 -9.54 0.37 -8.50
C SER A 137 -9.25 1.64 -7.69
N SER A 138 -9.06 1.53 -6.38
CA SER A 138 -8.67 2.63 -5.49
C SER A 138 -7.16 2.66 -5.23
N ASN A 139 -6.35 1.94 -6.04
CA ASN A 139 -4.90 1.84 -5.87
C ASN A 139 -4.50 1.31 -4.49
N ALA A 140 -5.26 0.36 -3.97
CA ALA A 140 -5.07 -0.19 -2.64
C ALA A 140 -5.01 -1.70 -2.65
N HIS A 141 -4.36 -2.27 -1.65
CA HIS A 141 -4.40 -3.68 -1.35
C HIS A 141 -4.35 -3.95 0.16
N VAL A 142 -4.20 -5.22 0.55
CA VAL A 142 -4.30 -5.65 1.95
C VAL A 142 -2.98 -6.25 2.41
N GLN A 143 -2.45 -5.78 3.54
CA GLN A 143 -1.29 -6.38 4.20
C GLN A 143 -1.67 -7.70 4.90
N PRO A 144 -0.69 -8.57 5.26
CA PRO A 144 -0.95 -9.84 5.96
C PRO A 144 -1.73 -9.70 7.28
N ASN A 145 -1.65 -8.54 7.94
CA ASN A 145 -2.42 -8.24 9.16
C ASN A 145 -3.85 -7.73 8.89
N GLY A 146 -4.30 -7.72 7.64
CA GLY A 146 -5.62 -7.24 7.24
C GLY A 146 -5.70 -5.73 6.96
N ALA A 147 -4.61 -4.99 7.06
CA ALA A 147 -4.62 -3.53 6.83
C ALA A 147 -4.79 -3.20 5.35
N TYR A 148 -5.94 -2.67 4.98
CA TYR A 148 -6.17 -2.05 3.67
C TYR A 148 -5.49 -0.69 3.62
N HIS A 149 -4.76 -0.40 2.54
CA HIS A 149 -3.99 0.85 2.42
C HIS A 149 -3.79 1.26 0.96
N TYR A 150 -3.60 2.56 0.74
CA TYR A 150 -3.48 3.18 -0.57
C TYR A 150 -2.02 3.32 -1.00
N HIS A 151 -1.71 2.93 -2.25
CA HIS A 151 -0.42 3.18 -2.91
C HIS A 151 -0.47 4.32 -3.94
N GLY A 152 -1.63 4.94 -4.12
CA GLY A 152 -1.86 6.01 -5.09
C GLY A 152 -3.11 6.79 -4.77
N ILE A 153 -3.67 7.46 -5.75
CA ILE A 153 -4.93 8.21 -5.61
C ILE A 153 -6.04 7.25 -5.19
N PRO A 154 -6.67 7.43 -4.01
CA PRO A 154 -7.79 6.60 -3.53
C PRO A 154 -9.06 6.94 -4.32
N ASN A 155 -9.21 6.40 -5.53
CA ASN A 155 -10.25 6.80 -6.48
C ASN A 155 -11.65 6.73 -5.88
N GLY A 156 -11.99 5.69 -5.12
CA GLY A 156 -13.30 5.58 -4.48
C GLY A 156 -13.55 6.66 -3.42
N LEU A 157 -12.52 7.03 -2.64
CA LEU A 157 -12.62 8.16 -1.71
C LEU A 157 -12.69 9.49 -2.45
N LEU A 158 -11.87 9.67 -3.49
CA LEU A 158 -11.83 10.89 -4.29
C LEU A 158 -13.19 11.15 -4.94
N GLU A 159 -13.81 10.14 -5.54
CA GLU A 159 -15.14 10.21 -6.12
C GLU A 159 -16.19 10.59 -5.07
N LYS A 160 -16.19 9.94 -3.91
CA LYS A 160 -17.08 10.22 -2.79
C LYS A 160 -17.00 11.66 -2.31
N LEU A 161 -15.81 12.27 -2.38
CA LEU A 161 -15.56 13.68 -2.03
C LEU A 161 -15.85 14.65 -3.20
N GLY A 162 -16.29 14.13 -4.35
CA GLY A 162 -16.60 14.91 -5.56
C GLY A 162 -15.37 15.38 -6.31
N GLY A 163 -14.25 14.67 -6.19
CA GLY A 163 -12.99 14.98 -6.84
C GLY A 163 -12.79 14.25 -8.18
N ASP A 164 -13.80 13.55 -8.67
CA ASP A 164 -13.91 13.01 -10.03
C ASP A 164 -13.96 14.13 -11.09
N LYS A 165 -14.35 15.34 -10.67
CA LYS A 165 -14.35 16.57 -11.46
C LYS A 165 -13.26 17.52 -10.99
N PRO A 166 -12.90 18.55 -11.80
CA PRO A 166 -11.94 19.59 -11.39
C PRO A 166 -12.34 20.24 -10.06
N LYS A 167 -11.69 19.83 -8.98
CA LYS A 167 -11.93 20.31 -7.62
C LYS A 167 -10.68 20.06 -6.78
N VAL A 168 -10.29 21.05 -5.97
CA VAL A 168 -9.27 20.87 -4.93
C VAL A 168 -9.91 20.08 -3.78
N VAL A 169 -9.44 18.86 -3.52
CA VAL A 169 -10.04 17.96 -2.53
C VAL A 169 -8.99 17.54 -1.50
N LEU A 170 -9.24 17.85 -0.24
CA LEU A 170 -8.44 17.34 0.87
C LEU A 170 -8.70 15.84 1.04
N LEU A 171 -7.66 15.03 0.88
CA LEU A 171 -7.72 13.58 1.02
C LEU A 171 -7.26 13.09 2.38
N GLY A 172 -6.42 13.85 3.08
CA GLY A 172 -5.89 13.43 4.38
C GLY A 172 -4.78 14.34 4.89
N TRP A 173 -4.02 13.80 5.80
CA TRP A 173 -2.85 14.49 6.39
C TRP A 173 -1.65 13.55 6.42
N ALA A 174 -0.49 14.08 6.07
CA ALA A 174 0.78 13.40 6.23
C ALA A 174 1.20 13.34 7.71
N ALA A 175 2.09 12.43 8.03
CA ALA A 175 2.57 12.24 9.40
C ALA A 175 3.28 13.48 9.97
N ASP A 176 3.80 14.37 9.13
CA ASP A 176 4.42 15.63 9.50
C ASP A 176 3.40 16.78 9.69
N GLY A 177 2.12 16.52 9.45
CA GLY A 177 1.03 17.48 9.67
C GLY A 177 0.56 18.22 8.43
N PHE A 178 1.30 18.23 7.34
CA PHE A 178 0.87 18.89 6.13
C PHE A 178 -0.30 18.16 5.47
N PRO A 179 -1.28 18.91 4.90
CA PRO A 179 -2.42 18.31 4.23
C PRO A 179 -2.01 17.61 2.92
N ILE A 180 -2.76 16.57 2.57
CA ILE A 180 -2.62 15.79 1.35
C ILE A 180 -3.86 16.02 0.49
N TYR A 181 -3.65 16.49 -0.74
CA TYR A 181 -4.73 16.74 -1.69
C TYR A 181 -4.74 15.74 -2.84
N GLY A 182 -5.89 15.66 -3.49
CA GLY A 182 -6.06 14.99 -4.78
C GLY A 182 -5.31 15.71 -5.90
N PRO A 183 -5.41 15.18 -7.15
CA PRO A 183 -4.55 15.62 -8.24
C PRO A 183 -4.86 17.05 -8.75
N TRP A 184 -6.02 17.61 -8.43
CA TRP A 184 -6.42 18.93 -8.92
C TRP A 184 -5.95 20.06 -8.01
N GLY A 185 -5.39 21.10 -8.60
CA GLY A 185 -4.98 22.32 -7.91
C GLY A 185 -5.07 23.55 -8.81
N PHE A 186 -4.95 24.73 -8.24
CA PHE A 186 -4.91 25.97 -8.99
C PHE A 186 -3.68 26.01 -9.90
N SER A 187 -3.82 26.44 -11.15
CA SER A 187 -2.69 26.59 -12.08
C SER A 187 -1.65 27.58 -11.58
N GLU A 188 -2.11 28.62 -10.89
CA GLU A 188 -1.29 29.55 -10.13
C GLU A 188 -1.49 29.29 -8.63
N ALA A 189 -0.50 28.74 -7.96
CA ALA A 189 -0.63 28.20 -6.60
C ALA A 189 -1.18 29.20 -5.56
N LYS A 190 -1.01 30.51 -5.79
CA LYS A 190 -1.44 31.59 -4.88
C LYS A 190 -2.66 32.39 -5.41
N ASN A 191 -3.32 31.88 -6.44
CA ASN A 191 -4.44 32.57 -7.07
C ASN A 191 -5.65 31.65 -7.22
N THR A 192 -6.62 31.78 -6.32
CA THR A 192 -7.87 30.99 -6.33
C THR A 192 -8.78 31.31 -7.54
N GLY A 193 -8.53 32.40 -8.25
CA GLY A 193 -9.22 32.76 -9.49
C GLY A 193 -8.60 32.12 -10.73
N SER A 194 -7.44 31.46 -10.61
CA SER A 194 -6.83 30.76 -11.72
C SER A 194 -7.54 29.44 -12.03
N ALA A 195 -7.35 28.93 -13.25
CA ALA A 195 -7.96 27.66 -13.66
C ALA A 195 -7.45 26.49 -12.80
N LEU A 196 -8.31 25.50 -12.59
CA LEU A 196 -7.89 24.23 -12.01
C LEU A 196 -7.25 23.36 -13.08
N LYS A 197 -6.15 22.71 -12.73
CA LYS A 197 -5.49 21.69 -13.55
C LYS A 197 -5.08 20.49 -12.70
N LYS A 198 -4.82 19.36 -13.33
CA LYS A 198 -4.10 18.28 -12.67
C LYS A 198 -2.65 18.70 -12.52
N LEU A 199 -2.16 18.65 -11.29
CA LEU A 199 -0.78 18.99 -10.96
C LEU A 199 0.12 17.82 -11.34
N THR A 200 1.25 18.13 -11.94
CA THR A 200 2.22 17.16 -12.43
C THR A 200 3.42 17.05 -11.49
N SER A 201 3.89 15.82 -11.30
CA SER A 201 5.15 15.57 -10.62
C SER A 201 6.34 16.05 -11.43
N SER A 202 7.45 16.37 -10.75
CA SER A 202 8.74 16.68 -11.40
C SER A 202 9.67 15.46 -11.40
N TYR A 203 9.15 14.26 -11.21
CA TYR A 203 9.91 13.03 -11.35
C TYR A 203 9.82 12.49 -12.79
N ALA A 204 10.95 11.97 -13.28
CA ALA A 204 11.06 11.33 -14.58
C ALA A 204 11.77 9.99 -14.47
N ILE A 205 11.54 9.09 -15.42
CA ILE A 205 12.34 7.87 -15.56
C ILE A 205 13.73 8.26 -16.04
N LYS A 206 14.77 7.76 -15.36
CA LYS A 206 16.17 7.94 -15.74
C LYS A 206 16.44 7.46 -17.15
N GLN A 207 17.37 8.08 -17.82
CA GLN A 207 17.83 7.66 -19.13
C GLN A 207 18.96 6.64 -19.03
N GLY A 208 19.05 5.73 -20.01
CA GLY A 208 20.11 4.74 -20.12
C GLY A 208 19.78 3.40 -19.47
N GLU A 209 20.82 2.73 -19.01
CA GLU A 209 20.74 1.38 -18.44
C GLU A 209 21.07 1.40 -16.95
N ARG A 210 20.48 0.46 -16.21
CA ARG A 210 20.76 0.26 -14.80
C ARG A 210 22.21 -0.22 -14.63
N PRO A 211 22.91 0.16 -13.55
CA PRO A 211 24.33 -0.15 -13.35
C PRO A 211 24.57 -1.66 -13.15
N ALA A 212 25.80 -2.09 -13.30
CA ALA A 212 26.22 -3.45 -12.98
C ALA A 212 25.91 -3.81 -11.51
N GLY A 213 25.45 -5.03 -11.27
CA GLY A 213 25.04 -5.50 -9.94
C GLY A 213 23.61 -5.11 -9.54
N SER A 214 22.86 -4.49 -10.46
CA SER A 214 21.44 -4.16 -10.33
C SER A 214 20.58 -5.16 -11.11
N PRO A 215 19.23 -4.97 -11.18
CA PRO A 215 18.34 -5.77 -12.01
C PRO A 215 18.70 -5.84 -13.50
N GLY A 216 19.57 -4.93 -13.97
CA GLY A 216 19.96 -4.82 -15.37
C GLY A 216 18.88 -4.20 -16.27
N GLY A 217 19.19 -4.08 -17.57
CA GLY A 217 18.30 -3.49 -18.56
C GLY A 217 18.15 -1.97 -18.44
N LYS A 218 17.25 -1.41 -19.23
CA LYS A 218 16.95 0.04 -19.18
C LYS A 218 16.11 0.38 -17.96
N TYR A 219 16.19 1.61 -17.53
CA TYR A 219 15.22 2.17 -16.59
C TYR A 219 13.85 2.22 -17.26
N ASP A 220 12.85 1.57 -16.66
CA ASP A 220 11.51 1.38 -17.22
C ASP A 220 10.37 1.65 -16.22
N GLY A 221 10.74 2.09 -14.99
CA GLY A 221 9.79 2.35 -13.91
C GLY A 221 9.44 1.14 -13.05
N ALA A 222 10.06 -0.01 -13.28
CA ALA A 222 9.85 -1.22 -12.48
C ALA A 222 10.26 -1.06 -11.02
N PHE A 223 11.23 -0.19 -10.76
CA PHE A 223 11.80 0.04 -9.44
C PHE A 223 11.73 1.51 -9.05
N VAL A 224 11.61 1.75 -7.76
CA VAL A 224 11.67 3.12 -7.17
C VAL A 224 12.94 3.84 -7.63
N GLN A 225 14.06 3.12 -7.76
CA GLN A 225 15.36 3.65 -8.17
C GLN A 225 15.46 3.99 -9.66
N ASP A 226 14.46 3.66 -10.44
CA ASP A 226 14.39 4.04 -11.86
C ASP A 226 14.05 5.52 -12.06
N TYR A 227 13.56 6.17 -11.04
CA TYR A 227 13.11 7.56 -11.12
C TYR A 227 14.13 8.52 -10.55
N GLU A 228 14.11 9.75 -11.07
CA GLU A 228 14.87 10.88 -10.58
C GLU A 228 14.01 12.13 -10.55
N TYR A 229 14.29 13.01 -9.60
CA TYR A 229 13.67 14.32 -9.55
C TYR A 229 14.40 15.28 -10.51
N VAL A 230 13.65 15.95 -11.36
CA VAL A 230 14.15 16.93 -12.33
C VAL A 230 13.46 18.26 -12.06
N GLU A 231 14.15 19.16 -11.37
CA GLU A 231 13.61 20.43 -10.93
C GLU A 231 12.97 21.23 -12.07
N GLY A 232 11.77 21.76 -11.81
CA GLY A 232 11.06 22.64 -12.74
C GLY A 232 10.39 21.98 -13.95
N THR A 233 10.39 20.65 -14.03
CA THR A 233 9.70 19.92 -15.12
C THR A 233 8.22 19.72 -14.88
N GLY A 234 7.78 19.77 -13.62
CA GLY A 234 6.39 19.69 -13.18
C GLY A 234 5.99 20.83 -12.27
N ASP A 235 4.88 20.67 -11.60
CA ASP A 235 4.30 21.66 -10.67
C ASP A 235 4.78 21.51 -9.24
N LEU A 236 5.39 20.38 -8.92
CA LEU A 236 5.63 19.90 -7.56
C LEU A 236 7.14 19.76 -7.32
N ASP A 237 7.53 19.94 -6.07
CA ASP A 237 8.91 19.78 -5.62
C ASP A 237 9.29 18.28 -5.41
N ALA A 238 10.50 18.05 -4.91
CA ALA A 238 11.02 16.71 -4.67
C ALA A 238 10.23 15.90 -3.61
N SER A 239 9.45 16.56 -2.78
CA SER A 239 8.53 15.89 -1.84
C SER A 239 7.12 15.72 -2.43
N ASN A 240 6.95 15.94 -3.73
CA ASN A 240 5.67 15.93 -4.44
C ASN A 240 4.64 16.87 -3.80
N GLY A 241 5.09 18.02 -3.37
CA GLY A 241 4.30 19.07 -2.75
C GLY A 241 4.61 20.45 -3.33
N ARG A 242 3.91 21.44 -2.84
CA ARG A 242 4.15 22.85 -3.13
C ARG A 242 3.54 23.75 -2.08
N PHE A 243 3.97 25.00 -2.00
CA PHE A 243 3.28 26.03 -1.22
C PHE A 243 2.16 26.69 -2.06
N GLY A 244 0.97 26.82 -1.49
CA GLY A 244 -0.15 27.46 -2.19
C GLY A 244 -1.39 27.60 -1.33
N ILE A 245 -2.43 28.20 -1.92
CA ILE A 245 -3.75 28.38 -1.31
C ILE A 245 -4.62 27.17 -1.62
N THR A 246 -5.40 26.75 -0.63
CA THR A 246 -6.42 25.69 -0.77
C THR A 246 -7.70 26.12 -0.08
N PRO A 247 -8.85 25.45 -0.29
CA PRO A 247 -10.10 25.80 0.40
C PRO A 247 -10.01 25.82 1.91
N GLU A 248 -9.22 24.90 2.50
CA GLU A 248 -9.03 24.77 3.94
C GLU A 248 -7.94 25.69 4.49
N PHE A 249 -7.06 26.24 3.62
CA PHE A 249 -5.95 27.12 3.98
C PHE A 249 -5.91 28.35 3.06
N PRO A 250 -6.80 29.32 3.27
CA PRO A 250 -6.91 30.52 2.42
C PRO A 250 -5.69 31.44 2.49
N GLU A 251 -4.93 31.39 3.59
CA GLU A 251 -3.67 32.13 3.74
C GLU A 251 -2.47 31.40 3.10
N GLY A 252 -2.71 30.18 2.62
CA GLY A 252 -1.70 29.32 2.03
C GLY A 252 -0.98 28.43 3.05
N THR A 253 -0.59 27.27 2.57
CA THR A 253 0.21 26.29 3.31
C THR A 253 1.08 25.50 2.34
N TYR A 254 2.10 24.83 2.84
CA TYR A 254 2.68 23.73 2.09
C TYR A 254 1.72 22.55 2.10
N TYR A 255 1.59 21.85 0.99
CA TYR A 255 0.73 20.68 0.87
C TYR A 255 1.27 19.65 -0.11
N TYR A 256 0.98 18.41 0.15
CA TYR A 256 1.29 17.29 -0.73
C TYR A 256 0.17 17.04 -1.73
N VAL A 257 0.53 16.45 -2.85
CA VAL A 257 -0.41 16.08 -3.90
C VAL A 257 -0.22 14.60 -4.26
N LEU A 258 -1.32 13.84 -4.32
CA LEU A 258 -1.30 12.52 -4.92
C LEU A 258 -1.42 12.68 -6.44
N THR A 259 -0.45 12.14 -7.16
CA THR A 259 -0.34 12.27 -8.62
C THR A 259 -0.68 10.96 -9.33
N ALA A 260 -1.10 11.06 -10.60
CA ALA A 260 -1.37 9.88 -11.43
C ALA A 260 -0.08 9.19 -11.90
N GLU A 261 1.00 9.96 -11.95
CA GLU A 261 2.35 9.49 -12.26
C GLU A 261 3.18 9.38 -10.98
N TYR A 262 4.36 8.73 -11.10
CA TYR A 262 5.31 8.64 -10.00
C TYR A 262 5.59 10.02 -9.38
N PRO A 263 5.61 10.16 -8.06
CA PRO A 263 5.72 9.10 -7.06
C PRO A 263 4.38 8.54 -6.55
N PHE A 264 3.24 8.85 -7.14
CA PHE A 264 1.87 8.47 -6.76
C PHE A 264 1.50 8.93 -5.34
N VAL A 265 2.20 8.44 -4.33
CA VAL A 265 2.23 8.93 -2.95
C VAL A 265 3.63 9.46 -2.67
N PRO A 266 3.79 10.63 -2.01
CA PRO A 266 5.10 11.21 -1.75
C PRO A 266 6.07 10.26 -1.04
N ARG A 267 7.38 10.36 -1.34
CA ARG A 267 8.44 9.43 -0.89
C ARG A 267 9.35 10.00 0.20
N GLN A 268 9.09 11.21 0.62
CA GLN A 268 9.80 11.89 1.71
C GLN A 268 8.90 12.95 2.32
N PHE A 269 9.18 13.32 3.55
CA PHE A 269 8.46 14.36 4.27
C PHE A 269 9.15 15.72 4.10
N ALA A 270 8.35 16.76 3.89
CA ALA A 270 8.83 18.15 3.91
C ALA A 270 9.06 18.67 5.34
N GLY A 271 8.35 18.10 6.31
CA GLY A 271 8.48 18.36 7.74
C GLY A 271 8.95 17.12 8.52
N THR A 272 8.89 17.21 9.84
CA THR A 272 9.25 16.08 10.71
C THR A 272 8.02 15.24 11.03
N PRO A 273 7.97 13.94 10.64
CA PRO A 273 6.83 13.08 10.93
C PRO A 273 6.67 12.80 12.42
N ASP A 274 5.43 12.76 12.89
CA ASP A 274 5.11 12.44 14.27
C ASP A 274 5.39 10.95 14.58
N ALA A 275 5.91 10.70 15.77
CA ALA A 275 6.29 9.36 16.21
C ALA A 275 5.11 8.38 16.30
N SER A 276 3.86 8.85 16.36
CA SER A 276 2.67 7.99 16.38
C SER A 276 2.51 7.18 15.10
N PHE A 277 3.09 7.63 13.98
CA PHE A 277 3.09 6.90 12.71
C PHE A 277 4.17 5.82 12.63
N GLN A 278 5.12 5.79 13.56
CA GLN A 278 6.12 4.73 13.58
C GLN A 278 5.45 3.38 13.87
N ARG A 279 5.75 2.37 13.06
CA ARG A 279 5.25 1.01 13.28
C ARG A 279 5.79 0.52 14.61
N ARG A 280 4.94 0.38 15.59
CA ARG A 280 5.28 -0.33 16.83
C ARG A 280 5.37 -1.80 16.48
N GLY A 281 6.56 -2.38 16.55
CA GLY A 281 6.70 -3.84 16.50
C GLY A 281 5.82 -4.48 17.57
N PRO A 282 5.37 -5.74 17.40
CA PRO A 282 4.63 -6.43 18.44
C PRO A 282 5.45 -6.41 19.73
N PRO A 283 4.80 -6.28 20.91
CA PRO A 283 5.50 -6.37 22.18
C PRO A 283 6.30 -7.67 22.25
N GLY A 284 7.64 -7.62 22.19
CA GLY A 284 8.54 -8.78 22.16
C GLY A 284 9.14 -9.16 20.82
N GLY A 285 8.78 -8.54 19.70
CA GLY A 285 9.39 -8.72 18.39
C GLY A 285 10.55 -7.74 18.23
N GLY A 286 11.81 -8.24 18.23
CA GLY A 286 13.01 -7.44 17.99
C GLY A 286 12.91 -6.69 16.67
N GLY A 287 13.03 -5.36 16.72
CA GLY A 287 13.02 -4.49 15.56
C GLY A 287 14.08 -4.93 14.55
N PHE A 288 13.77 -4.83 13.27
CA PHE A 288 14.76 -4.78 12.22
C PHE A 288 15.55 -3.46 12.35
N GLY A 289 16.49 -3.45 13.32
CA GLY A 289 17.52 -2.44 13.38
C GLY A 289 18.71 -2.90 12.55
N PRO A 290 19.53 -1.97 12.03
CA PRO A 290 20.78 -2.34 11.34
C PRO A 290 21.67 -3.16 12.27
N PRO A 291 22.51 -4.08 11.76
CA PRO A 291 23.33 -4.95 12.59
C PRO A 291 24.30 -4.13 13.44
N GLY A 292 23.93 -3.90 14.68
CA GLY A 292 24.77 -3.25 15.69
C GLY A 292 25.81 -4.23 16.20
N ARG A 293 27.05 -3.79 16.20
CA ARG A 293 28.25 -4.44 16.73
C ARG A 293 28.03 -5.09 18.09
N GLY A 294 28.45 -6.33 18.16
CA GLY A 294 28.74 -7.21 19.26
C GLY A 294 28.45 -6.82 20.70
N ARG A 295 27.67 -7.63 21.38
CA ARG A 295 27.80 -7.87 22.82
C ARG A 295 28.45 -9.23 23.03
N ARG A 296 29.63 -9.19 23.68
CA ARG A 296 30.33 -10.36 24.18
C ARG A 296 29.59 -10.97 25.40
N GLY A 297 29.55 -12.27 25.44
CA GLY A 297 29.72 -13.00 26.69
C GLY A 297 28.51 -13.72 27.25
N GLY A 298 28.48 -15.03 27.12
CA GLY A 298 27.83 -16.02 27.98
C GLY A 298 28.07 -17.43 27.43
N PRO A 299 28.58 -18.39 28.22
CA PRO A 299 29.02 -19.70 27.73
C PRO A 299 27.83 -20.68 27.67
N GLY A 300 27.74 -21.46 26.61
CA GLY A 300 26.97 -22.68 26.70
C GLY A 300 26.24 -23.14 25.46
N MET A 301 26.68 -24.27 24.98
CA MET A 301 26.12 -25.22 24.04
C MET A 301 26.42 -24.97 22.56
N GLY A 302 27.34 -25.77 22.05
CA GLY A 302 27.71 -25.86 20.65
C GLY A 302 26.59 -26.47 19.78
N PRO A 303 26.64 -26.20 18.48
CA PRO A 303 25.71 -26.75 17.53
C PRO A 303 25.91 -28.27 17.33
N PRO A 304 24.87 -29.02 16.95
CA PRO A 304 24.99 -30.43 16.61
C PRO A 304 25.86 -30.65 15.37
N PRO A 305 26.55 -31.81 15.23
CA PRO A 305 27.43 -32.08 14.10
C PRO A 305 26.62 -32.21 12.80
N GLY A 306 27.11 -31.57 11.75
CA GLY A 306 26.57 -31.64 10.40
C GLY A 306 26.79 -33.02 9.75
N PRO A 307 26.02 -33.35 8.70
CA PRO A 307 26.15 -34.62 7.98
C PRO A 307 27.50 -34.71 7.25
N PRO A 308 28.05 -35.96 7.04
CA PRO A 308 29.34 -36.16 6.41
C PRO A 308 29.31 -35.72 4.94
N GLY A 309 30.37 -35.01 4.55
CA GLY A 309 30.60 -34.59 3.17
C GLY A 309 30.98 -35.74 2.23
N PRO A 310 30.79 -35.58 0.91
CA PRO A 310 31.12 -36.61 -0.06
C PRO A 310 32.64 -36.83 -0.16
N PRO A 311 33.11 -38.05 -0.56
CA PRO A 311 34.52 -38.42 -0.57
C PRO A 311 35.33 -37.60 -1.58
N GLY A 312 36.52 -37.19 -1.14
CA GLY A 312 37.44 -36.35 -1.92
C GLY A 312 38.00 -37.03 -3.15
N PHE A 313 38.08 -36.29 -4.23
CA PHE A 313 38.87 -36.64 -5.40
C PHE A 313 40.36 -36.36 -5.13
N LEU A 314 41.17 -37.40 -5.25
CA LEU A 314 42.64 -37.31 -5.24
C LEU A 314 43.15 -36.58 -6.49
N PRO A 315 44.20 -35.75 -6.41
CA PRO A 315 44.80 -35.11 -7.58
C PRO A 315 45.61 -36.12 -8.40
N ARG A 316 45.52 -36.05 -9.74
CA ARG A 316 46.35 -36.78 -10.68
C ARG A 316 47.76 -36.12 -10.74
N PRO A 317 48.85 -36.90 -10.84
CA PRO A 317 50.18 -36.37 -11.07
C PRO A 317 50.39 -35.82 -12.48
N PRO A 318 51.38 -34.94 -12.67
CA PRO A 318 51.66 -34.33 -13.95
C PRO A 318 52.48 -35.27 -14.88
N PHE A 319 52.09 -35.29 -16.15
CA PHE A 319 52.92 -35.52 -17.32
C PHE A 319 52.56 -34.54 -18.40
#